data_cd77afd30ebc180f17360944299bb80c
#
_entry.id   cd77afd30ebc180f17360944299bb80c
#
_cell.length_a   1.000
_cell.length_b   1.000
_cell.length_c   1.000
_cell.angle_alpha   90.00
_cell.angle_beta   90.00
_cell.angle_gamma   90.00
#
_symmetry.space_group_name_H-M   'P 1'
#
loop_
_entity.id
_entity.type
_entity.pdbx_description
1 polymer ?
#
loop_
_entity_poly.entity_id
_entity_poly.type
_entity_poly.pdbx_seq_one_letter_code
_entity_poly.pdbx_strand_id
1 'polypeptide(L)'
;PSAAQIAAIQEVMGYFDGVSGLTLSQVAQNSTSNDATMVFGAYSAYDGSGAYAYLPGNASVGANSGDVWLNNSAGSTTSLPMGGYSYFVLLHEIGHALGLSHPGDYNAALGVSITYANNAQFTQDSHQYTLMSYFDEGNTASTMNSYPDTLMLYDLLALHQLYGADMTYNDGNT
;
A
#
# COMPACT_ATOMS: atom_id res chain seq x y z
N PRO A 1 2.14 4.69 15.48
CA PRO A 1 3.11 5.24 14.53
C PRO A 1 3.85 6.47 15.09
N SER A 2 5.10 6.70 14.65
CA SER A 2 5.88 7.90 14.96
C SER A 2 5.33 9.13 14.20
N ALA A 3 5.79 10.34 14.58
CA ALA A 3 5.39 11.56 13.88
C ALA A 3 5.77 11.53 12.38
N ALA A 4 6.92 10.96 12.02
CA ALA A 4 7.35 10.79 10.64
C ALA A 4 6.44 9.81 9.87
N GLN A 5 6.05 8.70 10.50
CA GLN A 5 5.10 7.74 9.93
C GLN A 5 3.73 8.39 9.75
N ILE A 6 3.24 9.14 10.71
CA ILE A 6 1.95 9.86 10.61
C ILE A 6 1.96 10.84 9.43
N ALA A 7 3.03 11.62 9.28
CA ALA A 7 3.15 12.56 8.17
C ALA A 7 3.13 11.86 6.79
N ALA A 8 3.86 10.76 6.64
CA ALA A 8 3.86 9.97 5.41
C ALA A 8 2.48 9.31 5.14
N ILE A 9 1.81 8.80 6.18
CA ILE A 9 0.45 8.26 6.05
C ILE A 9 -0.52 9.35 5.57
N GLN A 10 -0.47 10.56 6.15
CA GLN A 10 -1.32 11.67 5.74
C GLN A 10 -1.08 12.08 4.29
N GLU A 11 0.18 12.11 3.85
CA GLU A 11 0.56 12.40 2.47
C GLU A 11 0.01 11.35 1.50
N VAL A 12 0.23 10.06 1.78
CA VAL A 12 -0.24 8.96 0.95
C VAL A 12 -1.78 8.90 0.92
N MET A 13 -2.44 9.07 2.07
CA MET A 13 -3.92 9.11 2.11
C MET A 13 -4.48 10.28 1.29
N GLY A 14 -3.86 11.47 1.36
CA GLY A 14 -4.23 12.62 0.53
C GLY A 14 -4.02 12.36 -0.97
N TYR A 15 -3.00 11.58 -1.33
CA TYR A 15 -2.79 11.16 -2.72
C TYR A 15 -3.90 10.22 -3.20
N PHE A 16 -4.26 9.17 -2.42
CA PHE A 16 -5.36 8.27 -2.78
C PHE A 16 -6.71 8.99 -2.87
N ASP A 17 -6.97 9.93 -1.96
CA ASP A 17 -8.16 10.81 -2.01
C ASP A 17 -8.22 11.59 -3.32
N GLY A 18 -7.11 12.22 -3.70
CA GLY A 18 -7.04 13.08 -4.88
C GLY A 18 -7.09 12.36 -6.23
N VAL A 19 -6.80 11.05 -6.30
CA VAL A 19 -6.82 10.31 -7.58
C VAL A 19 -8.02 9.38 -7.73
N SER A 20 -8.86 9.26 -6.71
CA SER A 20 -10.02 8.34 -6.71
C SER A 20 -11.30 9.05 -6.28
N GLY A 21 -12.44 8.40 -6.49
CA GLY A 21 -13.73 8.89 -6.02
C GLY A 21 -13.97 8.71 -4.52
N LEU A 22 -12.94 8.34 -3.74
CA LEU A 22 -13.01 8.28 -2.29
C LEU A 22 -13.00 9.69 -1.70
N THR A 23 -13.60 9.83 -0.52
CA THR A 23 -13.39 10.99 0.36
C THR A 23 -12.81 10.50 1.67
N LEU A 24 -11.52 10.74 1.86
CA LEU A 24 -10.76 10.26 3.01
C LEU A 24 -10.58 11.40 4.02
N SER A 25 -11.03 11.21 5.23
CA SER A 25 -10.92 12.21 6.30
C SER A 25 -10.27 11.62 7.54
N GLN A 26 -9.27 12.32 8.06
CA GLN A 26 -8.66 11.93 9.31
C GLN A 26 -9.61 12.24 10.48
N VAL A 27 -9.90 11.23 11.28
CA VAL A 27 -10.61 11.42 12.55
C VAL A 27 -9.62 11.65 13.70
N ALA A 28 -10.08 12.29 14.75
CA ALA A 28 -9.25 12.50 15.93
C ALA A 28 -8.80 11.16 16.52
N GLN A 29 -7.51 11.05 16.84
CA GLN A 29 -6.97 9.86 17.47
C GLN A 29 -7.65 9.66 18.83
N ASN A 30 -8.28 8.49 18.99
CA ASN A 30 -8.86 8.05 20.23
C ASN A 30 -8.16 6.76 20.67
N SER A 31 -7.51 6.80 21.84
CA SER A 31 -6.73 5.66 22.36
C SER A 31 -7.61 4.51 22.88
N THR A 32 -8.91 4.69 22.95
CA THR A 32 -9.85 3.77 23.61
C THR A 32 -10.89 3.15 22.70
N SER A 33 -11.03 3.61 21.46
CA SER A 33 -12.00 3.07 20.51
C SER A 33 -11.38 2.97 19.11
N ASN A 34 -11.82 1.97 18.36
CA ASN A 34 -11.52 1.79 16.95
C ASN A 34 -12.74 2.27 16.14
N ASP A 35 -12.98 3.58 16.13
CA ASP A 35 -14.14 4.20 15.48
C ASP A 35 -13.86 4.58 14.01
N ALA A 36 -12.60 4.47 13.56
CA ALA A 36 -12.21 4.73 12.19
C ALA A 36 -12.46 3.50 11.31
N THR A 37 -12.78 3.71 10.04
CA THR A 37 -12.91 2.64 9.05
C THR A 37 -11.57 1.98 8.75
N MET A 38 -10.47 2.74 8.86
CA MET A 38 -9.09 2.29 8.68
C MET A 38 -8.23 2.83 9.82
N VAL A 39 -7.51 1.97 10.50
CA VAL A 39 -6.58 2.34 11.57
C VAL A 39 -5.15 2.06 11.14
N PHE A 40 -4.25 2.97 11.49
CA PHE A 40 -2.82 2.80 11.31
C PHE A 40 -2.16 2.47 12.64
N GLY A 41 -1.66 1.26 12.75
CA GLY A 41 -0.96 0.76 13.92
C GLY A 41 0.56 0.65 13.71
N ALA A 42 1.27 0.42 14.80
CA ALA A 42 2.68 0.03 14.75
C ALA A 42 2.91 -1.15 15.69
N TYR A 43 3.76 -2.06 15.28
CA TYR A 43 4.17 -3.21 16.08
C TYR A 43 5.68 -3.41 16.00
N SER A 44 6.21 -4.34 16.78
CA SER A 44 7.62 -4.69 16.75
C SER A 44 7.76 -6.20 16.78
N ALA A 45 8.23 -6.77 15.67
CA ALA A 45 8.51 -8.19 15.54
C ALA A 45 9.68 -8.43 14.58
N TYR A 46 10.41 -9.52 14.78
CA TYR A 46 11.47 -9.98 13.87
C TYR A 46 10.92 -11.11 12.98
N ASP A 47 9.85 -10.83 12.26
CA ASP A 47 9.13 -11.76 11.38
C ASP A 47 9.50 -11.64 9.89
N GLY A 48 10.42 -10.71 9.57
CA GLY A 48 10.86 -10.45 8.20
C GLY A 48 9.94 -9.50 7.41
N SER A 49 8.80 -9.12 7.98
CA SER A 49 7.85 -8.20 7.36
C SER A 49 8.18 -6.75 7.67
N GLY A 50 8.07 -5.85 6.70
CA GLY A 50 8.16 -4.40 6.89
C GLY A 50 6.85 -3.80 7.39
N ALA A 51 5.74 -4.31 6.89
CA ALA A 51 4.38 -3.92 7.24
C ALA A 51 3.41 -5.01 6.80
N TYR A 52 2.14 -4.88 7.16
CA TYR A 52 1.04 -5.65 6.59
C TYR A 52 -0.28 -4.88 6.69
N ALA A 53 -1.23 -5.25 5.86
CA ALA A 53 -2.60 -4.74 5.93
C ALA A 53 -3.62 -5.88 5.89
N TYR A 54 -4.80 -5.60 6.40
CA TYR A 54 -5.95 -6.47 6.23
C TYR A 54 -6.84 -5.95 5.11
N LEU A 55 -7.20 -6.81 4.17
CA LEU A 55 -8.16 -6.47 3.12
C LEU A 55 -9.51 -6.06 3.75
N PRO A 56 -10.22 -5.09 3.15
CA PRO A 56 -11.55 -4.72 3.62
C PRO A 56 -12.53 -5.90 3.50
N GLY A 57 -13.46 -6.00 4.44
CA GLY A 57 -14.43 -7.09 4.49
C GLY A 57 -13.87 -8.43 4.99
N ASN A 58 -12.66 -8.48 5.50
CA ASN A 58 -12.06 -9.70 6.09
C ASN A 58 -12.71 -10.01 7.44
N ALA A 59 -13.73 -10.86 7.42
CA ALA A 59 -14.49 -11.23 8.63
C ALA A 59 -13.66 -11.96 9.69
N SER A 60 -12.51 -12.59 9.29
CA SER A 60 -11.66 -13.34 10.22
C SER A 60 -10.90 -12.45 11.21
N VAL A 61 -10.72 -11.18 10.89
CA VAL A 61 -10.00 -10.20 11.73
C VAL A 61 -10.94 -9.18 12.40
N GLY A 62 -12.23 -9.30 12.14
CA GLY A 62 -13.26 -8.47 12.78
C GLY A 62 -13.05 -6.98 12.55
N ALA A 63 -12.93 -6.21 13.63
CA ALA A 63 -12.77 -4.76 13.58
C ALA A 63 -11.45 -4.28 12.98
N ASN A 64 -10.46 -5.16 12.78
CA ASN A 64 -9.18 -4.80 12.17
C ASN A 64 -9.21 -4.90 10.64
N SER A 65 -10.35 -5.24 10.04
CA SER A 65 -10.55 -5.28 8.59
C SER A 65 -10.27 -3.90 7.98
N GLY A 66 -9.31 -3.81 7.05
CA GLY A 66 -8.86 -2.55 6.45
C GLY A 66 -7.76 -1.81 7.22
N ASP A 67 -7.25 -2.36 8.33
CA ASP A 67 -6.18 -1.73 9.10
C ASP A 67 -4.79 -1.99 8.48
N VAL A 68 -3.88 -1.02 8.69
CA VAL A 68 -2.48 -1.07 8.25
C VAL A 68 -1.55 -1.05 9.46
N TRP A 69 -0.57 -1.95 9.47
CA TRP A 69 0.36 -2.13 10.58
C TRP A 69 1.82 -2.04 10.12
N LEU A 70 2.57 -1.07 10.68
CA LEU A 70 3.97 -0.83 10.37
C LEU A 70 4.88 -1.51 11.38
N ASN A 71 5.89 -2.27 10.92
CA ASN A 71 6.83 -2.96 11.81
C ASN A 71 8.03 -2.08 12.15
N ASN A 72 8.07 -1.55 13.37
CA ASN A 72 9.16 -0.71 13.84
C ASN A 72 10.50 -1.46 14.00
N SER A 73 10.50 -2.78 14.08
CA SER A 73 11.74 -3.59 14.13
C SER A 73 12.38 -3.76 12.76
N ALA A 74 11.67 -3.50 11.69
CA ALA A 74 12.17 -3.63 10.31
C ALA A 74 13.03 -2.44 9.86
N GLY A 75 13.53 -1.59 10.72
CA GLY A 75 14.44 -0.47 10.41
C GLY A 75 14.02 0.43 9.23
N SER A 76 13.52 -0.19 8.18
CA SER A 76 13.04 0.46 6.96
C SER A 76 11.77 1.29 7.15
N THR A 77 10.96 1.04 8.18
CA THR A 77 9.69 1.75 8.39
C THR A 77 9.80 2.94 9.35
N THR A 78 10.95 3.22 9.89
CA THR A 78 11.18 4.38 10.78
C THR A 78 11.39 5.69 10.03
N SER A 79 11.85 5.61 8.77
CA SER A 79 11.99 6.74 7.84
C SER A 79 11.36 6.33 6.51
N LEU A 80 10.45 7.14 5.98
CA LEU A 80 9.68 6.85 4.77
C LEU A 80 9.93 7.91 3.68
N PRO A 81 11.16 7.98 3.13
CA PRO A 81 11.45 8.92 2.05
C PRO A 81 10.76 8.48 0.76
N MET A 82 10.17 9.43 0.01
CA MET A 82 9.64 9.19 -1.34
C MET A 82 10.70 8.52 -2.22
N GLY A 83 10.28 7.58 -3.07
CA GLY A 83 11.18 6.77 -3.90
C GLY A 83 11.97 5.70 -3.15
N GLY A 84 11.86 5.65 -1.82
CA GLY A 84 12.47 4.61 -0.98
C GLY A 84 11.56 3.41 -0.78
N TYR A 85 12.17 2.26 -0.46
CA TYR A 85 11.45 1.01 -0.23
C TYR A 85 10.33 1.12 0.83
N SER A 86 10.60 1.82 1.91
CA SER A 86 9.62 1.97 3.00
C SER A 86 8.38 2.81 2.62
N TYR A 87 8.57 3.81 1.76
CA TYR A 87 7.45 4.60 1.22
C TYR A 87 6.62 3.75 0.24
N PHE A 88 7.31 3.00 -0.62
CA PHE A 88 6.68 2.01 -1.50
C PHE A 88 5.85 0.98 -0.70
N VAL A 89 6.42 0.40 0.39
CA VAL A 89 5.67 -0.51 1.27
C VAL A 89 4.44 0.16 1.86
N LEU A 90 4.52 1.41 2.29
CA LEU A 90 3.35 2.13 2.81
C LEU A 90 2.25 2.28 1.75
N LEU A 91 2.60 2.66 0.51
CA LEU A 91 1.66 2.71 -0.62
C LEU A 91 1.01 1.34 -0.89
N HIS A 92 1.81 0.28 -0.89
CA HIS A 92 1.39 -1.10 -1.09
C HIS A 92 0.35 -1.52 -0.03
N GLU A 93 0.65 -1.32 1.24
CA GLU A 93 -0.24 -1.72 2.33
C GLU A 93 -1.54 -0.89 2.36
N ILE A 94 -1.48 0.40 2.05
CA ILE A 94 -2.69 1.21 1.89
C ILE A 94 -3.50 0.72 0.69
N GLY A 95 -2.85 0.32 -0.40
CA GLY A 95 -3.50 -0.35 -1.54
C GLY A 95 -4.30 -1.56 -1.09
N HIS A 96 -3.71 -2.44 -0.27
CA HIS A 96 -4.42 -3.59 0.31
C HIS A 96 -5.61 -3.16 1.19
N ALA A 97 -5.41 -2.19 2.05
CA ALA A 97 -6.46 -1.68 2.93
C ALA A 97 -7.63 -1.05 2.15
N LEU A 98 -7.38 -0.61 0.92
CA LEU A 98 -8.38 -0.12 -0.03
C LEU A 98 -8.89 -1.19 -1.01
N GLY A 99 -8.50 -2.45 -0.84
CA GLY A 99 -9.05 -3.58 -1.59
C GLY A 99 -8.23 -4.04 -2.80
N LEU A 100 -7.05 -3.47 -3.03
CA LEU A 100 -6.14 -3.98 -4.06
C LEU A 100 -5.49 -5.29 -3.61
N SER A 101 -5.41 -6.28 -4.48
CA SER A 101 -4.75 -7.56 -4.22
C SER A 101 -3.46 -7.69 -5.02
N HIS A 102 -2.59 -8.60 -4.62
CA HIS A 102 -1.46 -8.98 -5.47
C HIS A 102 -1.97 -9.46 -6.84
N PRO A 103 -1.21 -9.23 -7.92
CA PRO A 103 -1.57 -9.70 -9.26
C PRO A 103 -1.72 -11.21 -9.36
N GLY A 104 -0.99 -11.95 -8.53
CA GLY A 104 -0.99 -13.40 -8.48
C GLY A 104 -1.34 -13.96 -7.10
N ASP A 105 -1.52 -15.27 -7.05
CA ASP A 105 -1.77 -16.01 -5.80
C ASP A 105 -0.45 -16.25 -5.05
N TYR A 106 0.16 -15.18 -4.56
CA TYR A 106 1.38 -15.23 -3.76
C TYR A 106 1.33 -14.26 -2.58
N ASN A 107 1.84 -14.71 -1.44
CA ASN A 107 2.02 -13.92 -0.23
C ASN A 107 3.36 -14.26 0.42
N ALA A 108 4.04 -13.24 0.92
CA ALA A 108 5.28 -13.42 1.66
C ALA A 108 4.99 -14.19 2.96
N ALA A 109 5.78 -15.24 3.21
CA ALA A 109 5.75 -15.99 4.44
C ALA A 109 7.14 -16.59 4.73
N LEU A 110 7.42 -16.87 5.99
CA LEU A 110 8.69 -17.45 6.39
C LEU A 110 8.93 -18.79 5.67
N GLY A 111 10.07 -18.91 4.98
CA GLY A 111 10.45 -20.10 4.23
C GLY A 111 9.78 -20.26 2.86
N VAL A 112 8.95 -19.31 2.43
CA VAL A 112 8.36 -19.28 1.09
C VAL A 112 9.28 -18.51 0.15
N SER A 113 9.65 -19.13 -0.98
CA SER A 113 10.39 -18.48 -2.06
C SER A 113 9.43 -18.08 -3.19
N ILE A 114 9.27 -16.79 -3.42
CA ILE A 114 8.44 -16.23 -4.47
C ILE A 114 9.37 -15.66 -5.53
N THR A 115 9.21 -16.10 -6.78
CA THR A 115 10.01 -15.65 -7.91
C THR A 115 9.11 -15.31 -9.10
N TYR A 116 9.53 -14.38 -9.94
CA TYR A 116 8.78 -14.02 -11.14
C TYR A 116 8.53 -15.25 -12.03
N ALA A 117 9.57 -16.07 -12.25
CA ALA A 117 9.48 -17.25 -13.12
C ALA A 117 8.45 -18.29 -12.65
N ASN A 118 8.19 -18.38 -11.35
CA ASN A 118 7.31 -19.42 -10.80
C ASN A 118 5.94 -18.89 -10.37
N ASN A 119 5.82 -17.60 -10.11
CA ASN A 119 4.64 -17.06 -9.43
C ASN A 119 3.95 -15.92 -10.19
N ALA A 120 4.62 -15.26 -11.17
CA ALA A 120 3.97 -14.24 -11.99
C ALA A 120 2.84 -14.87 -12.81
N GLN A 121 1.65 -14.27 -12.76
CA GLN A 121 0.46 -14.77 -13.46
C GLN A 121 0.36 -14.25 -14.89
N PHE A 122 1.01 -13.14 -15.19
CA PHE A 122 1.06 -12.51 -16.51
C PHE A 122 2.34 -11.68 -16.66
N THR A 123 2.68 -11.34 -17.89
CA THR A 123 3.97 -10.71 -18.23
C THR A 123 4.19 -9.36 -17.53
N GLN A 124 3.14 -8.58 -17.29
CA GLN A 124 3.24 -7.25 -16.66
C GLN A 124 3.20 -7.28 -15.14
N ASP A 125 3.32 -8.44 -14.51
CA ASP A 125 3.38 -8.56 -13.05
C ASP A 125 4.72 -8.07 -12.53
N SER A 126 4.87 -6.75 -12.40
CA SER A 126 6.09 -6.10 -11.89
C SER A 126 5.80 -4.68 -11.38
N HIS A 127 6.76 -4.11 -10.65
CA HIS A 127 6.72 -2.73 -10.14
C HIS A 127 6.56 -1.69 -11.25
N GLN A 128 6.86 -2.02 -12.50
CA GLN A 128 6.59 -1.13 -13.65
C GLN A 128 5.09 -0.86 -13.85
N TYR A 129 4.23 -1.79 -13.49
CA TYR A 129 2.79 -1.73 -13.78
C TYR A 129 1.90 -1.67 -12.57
N THR A 130 2.36 -2.14 -11.41
CA THR A 130 1.57 -2.18 -10.18
C THR A 130 2.46 -2.19 -8.93
N LEU A 131 2.08 -1.41 -7.93
CA LEU A 131 2.66 -1.45 -6.59
C LEU A 131 2.42 -2.79 -5.90
N MET A 132 1.36 -3.51 -6.31
CA MET A 132 0.94 -4.75 -5.65
C MET A 132 1.78 -5.96 -6.07
N SER A 133 2.67 -5.83 -7.05
CA SER A 133 3.61 -6.87 -7.41
C SER A 133 4.77 -6.99 -6.40
N TYR A 134 5.29 -8.22 -6.25
CA TYR A 134 6.53 -8.48 -5.52
C TYR A 134 7.76 -8.49 -6.45
N PHE A 135 7.55 -8.30 -7.74
CA PHE A 135 8.59 -8.46 -8.75
C PHE A 135 9.10 -7.13 -9.25
N ASP A 136 10.42 -7.06 -9.30
CA ASP A 136 11.18 -5.92 -9.80
C ASP A 136 10.84 -5.62 -11.27
N GLU A 137 10.86 -4.36 -11.66
CA GLU A 137 10.61 -3.91 -13.04
C GLU A 137 11.60 -4.47 -14.05
N GLY A 138 12.77 -4.93 -13.61
CA GLY A 138 13.73 -5.62 -14.47
C GLY A 138 13.18 -6.88 -15.13
N ASN A 139 12.16 -7.52 -14.52
CA ASN A 139 11.47 -8.66 -15.11
C ASN A 139 10.62 -8.30 -16.34
N THR A 140 10.29 -7.03 -16.50
CA THR A 140 9.54 -6.50 -17.65
C THR A 140 10.39 -5.59 -18.54
N ALA A 141 11.71 -5.79 -18.49
CA ALA A 141 12.69 -5.08 -19.32
C ALA A 141 12.70 -3.54 -19.11
N SER A 142 12.31 -3.09 -17.91
CA SER A 142 12.42 -1.70 -17.48
C SER A 142 13.59 -1.52 -16.53
N THR A 143 14.02 -0.28 -16.34
CA THR A 143 14.99 0.10 -15.32
C THR A 143 14.49 1.37 -14.65
N MET A 144 14.16 1.26 -13.39
CA MET A 144 13.79 2.37 -12.52
C MET A 144 14.96 2.63 -11.57
N ASN A 145 15.22 3.89 -11.25
CA ASN A 145 16.31 4.25 -10.33
C ASN A 145 15.85 4.37 -8.88
N SER A 146 14.56 4.17 -8.63
CA SER A 146 13.89 4.26 -7.32
C SER A 146 12.69 3.32 -7.29
N TYR A 147 12.21 3.01 -6.09
CA TYR A 147 10.90 2.40 -5.96
C TYR A 147 9.80 3.36 -6.43
N PRO A 148 8.67 2.86 -6.96
CA PRO A 148 7.52 3.70 -7.25
C PRO A 148 7.07 4.48 -6.01
N ASP A 149 6.79 5.75 -6.19
CA ASP A 149 6.29 6.66 -5.16
C ASP A 149 4.86 7.15 -5.42
N THR A 150 4.23 6.59 -6.45
CA THR A 150 2.84 6.82 -6.83
C THR A 150 2.21 5.51 -7.30
N LEU A 151 0.88 5.47 -7.40
CA LEU A 151 0.16 4.37 -8.03
C LEU A 151 0.59 4.18 -9.49
N MET A 152 0.75 2.94 -9.88
CA MET A 152 1.08 2.56 -11.24
C MET A 152 -0.20 2.32 -12.05
N LEU A 153 -0.05 2.03 -13.34
CA LEU A 153 -1.18 1.94 -14.27
C LEU A 153 -2.28 0.98 -13.82
N TYR A 154 -1.92 -0.20 -13.35
CA TYR A 154 -2.92 -1.20 -12.96
C TYR A 154 -3.53 -0.92 -11.59
N ASP A 155 -2.80 -0.27 -10.69
CA ASP A 155 -3.34 0.18 -9.41
C ASP A 155 -4.42 1.23 -9.63
N LEU A 156 -4.16 2.23 -10.49
CA LEU A 156 -5.15 3.26 -10.85
C LEU A 156 -6.37 2.65 -11.52
N LEU A 157 -6.19 1.71 -12.46
CA LEU A 157 -7.31 1.02 -13.11
C LEU A 157 -8.18 0.28 -12.10
N ALA A 158 -7.58 -0.48 -11.19
CA ALA A 158 -8.30 -1.23 -10.16
C ALA A 158 -8.99 -0.30 -9.17
N LEU A 159 -8.29 0.74 -8.70
CA LEU A 159 -8.84 1.74 -7.77
C LEU A 159 -10.03 2.48 -8.38
N HIS A 160 -9.92 2.91 -9.66
CA HIS A 160 -11.02 3.57 -10.37
C HIS A 160 -12.20 2.63 -10.63
N GLN A 161 -11.95 1.33 -10.80
CA GLN A 161 -13.03 0.35 -10.92
C GLN A 161 -13.78 0.16 -9.60
N LEU A 162 -13.08 0.23 -8.47
CA LEU A 162 -13.68 0.09 -7.14
C LEU A 162 -14.40 1.36 -6.69
N TYR A 163 -13.82 2.53 -6.92
CA TYR A 163 -14.24 3.79 -6.28
C TYR A 163 -14.54 4.91 -7.26
N GLY A 164 -14.32 4.72 -8.57
CA GLY A 164 -14.35 5.80 -9.55
C GLY A 164 -13.06 6.65 -9.54
N ALA A 165 -12.92 7.51 -10.54
CA ALA A 165 -11.85 8.50 -10.62
C ALA A 165 -12.31 9.83 -10.03
N ASP A 166 -11.40 10.58 -9.39
CA ASP A 166 -11.64 11.99 -9.12
C ASP A 166 -11.48 12.80 -10.43
N MET A 167 -12.60 13.26 -10.97
CA MET A 167 -12.64 14.05 -12.20
C MET A 167 -12.37 15.53 -11.96
N THR A 168 -12.15 15.94 -10.71
CA THR A 168 -11.86 17.32 -10.31
C THR A 168 -10.41 17.53 -9.91
N TYR A 169 -9.61 16.45 -9.85
CA TYR A 169 -8.20 16.50 -9.47
C TYR A 169 -7.41 17.39 -10.44
N ASN A 170 -6.84 18.47 -9.93
CA ASN A 170 -6.07 19.45 -10.69
C ASN A 170 -6.83 20.15 -11.86
N ASP A 171 -8.16 20.15 -11.86
CA ASP A 171 -8.97 20.75 -12.93
C ASP A 171 -8.80 22.28 -13.10
N GLY A 172 -8.33 22.95 -12.07
CA GLY A 172 -8.02 24.38 -12.09
C GLY A 172 -6.58 24.73 -12.44
N ASN A 173 -5.74 23.78 -12.79
CA ASN A 173 -4.30 23.95 -12.92
C ASN A 173 -3.81 23.74 -14.37
N THR A 174 -4.46 24.38 -15.31
CA THR A 174 -4.10 24.39 -16.74
C THR A 174 -3.34 25.65 -17.11
#